data_3ae4bef0eaf6ff91e5212f29e18d183f
#
_entry.id   3ae4bef0eaf6ff91e5212f29e18d183f
#
_cell.length_a   1.000
_cell.length_b   1.000
_cell.length_c   1.000
_cell.angle_alpha   90.00
_cell.angle_beta   90.00
_cell.angle_gamma   90.00
#
_symmetry.space_group_name_H-M   'P 1'
#
loop_
_entity.id
_entity.type
_entity.pdbx_description
1 polymer ?
#
loop_
_entity_poly.entity_id
_entity_poly.type
_entity_poly.pdbx_seq_one_letter_code
_entity_poly.pdbx_strand_id
1 'polypeptide(L)'
;TDNFPDNCPRGGEFNWTSSRDFNDPASSTDWDNDGCKDDSTEDTDDDNDGVVDGDDTCPRTSYSPPRPSWVSDSATDIDSDGCRDSDEDTDDDGDGFEDAADDCPTVIGTSSLGTDGCLDSDGDMWSDTTDDCPNQAGNSTAGGLNACPDGDGDGWADAIDDLPNDPTVWSDSDDDGYGDNLGSTPADACPDTPGTSTEDRFGCVDADGDGLSTPTEGWGVDSGADAFPSDATQWSDFDEDGFGDNFGNGT
;
A
#
# COMPACT_ATOMS: atom_id res chain seq x y z
N THR A 1 -0.43 50.25 -34.78
CA THR A 1 -0.21 49.38 -35.98
C THR A 1 0.75 48.27 -35.53
N ASP A 2 0.19 47.33 -35.01
CA ASP A 2 0.75 46.08 -34.57
C ASP A 2 1.21 45.28 -35.79
N ASN A 3 2.33 44.68 -35.68
CA ASN A 3 3.03 44.04 -36.76
C ASN A 3 2.95 42.50 -36.65
N PHE A 4 1.90 42.04 -35.96
CA PHE A 4 1.63 40.61 -35.80
C PHE A 4 0.57 40.15 -36.82
N PRO A 5 0.64 38.91 -37.29
CA PRO A 5 -0.40 38.38 -38.16
C PRO A 5 -1.74 38.33 -37.38
N ASP A 6 -2.75 38.93 -37.92
CA ASP A 6 -4.12 38.80 -37.45
C ASP A 6 -4.64 37.43 -37.90
N ASN A 7 -4.73 36.48 -36.95
CA ASN A 7 -5.13 35.11 -37.23
C ASN A 7 -6.68 34.98 -37.27
N CYS A 8 -7.41 36.00 -36.77
CA CYS A 8 -8.88 36.02 -36.80
C CYS A 8 -9.41 36.91 -37.93
N PRO A 9 -9.48 36.40 -39.16
CA PRO A 9 -9.87 37.19 -40.32
C PRO A 9 -11.39 37.52 -40.24
N ARG A 10 -11.72 38.65 -39.60
CA ARG A 10 -13.06 39.26 -39.62
C ARG A 10 -14.15 38.40 -38.99
N GLY A 11 -13.90 37.95 -37.79
CA GLY A 11 -14.93 37.32 -36.91
C GLY A 11 -15.88 38.33 -36.26
N GLY A 12 -16.75 37.94 -35.46
CA GLY A 12 -17.99 38.63 -35.10
C GLY A 12 -17.96 39.69 -34.04
N GLU A 13 -16.86 40.03 -33.39
CA GLU A 13 -16.84 41.04 -32.31
C GLU A 13 -16.30 42.41 -32.76
N PHE A 14 -17.16 43.35 -32.98
CA PHE A 14 -16.81 44.73 -33.30
C PHE A 14 -16.67 45.58 -32.04
N ASN A 15 -15.64 46.44 -31.97
CA ASN A 15 -15.32 47.42 -30.93
C ASN A 15 -14.63 46.91 -29.68
N TRP A 16 -13.74 45.98 -29.77
CA TRP A 16 -12.77 45.71 -28.71
C TRP A 16 -11.36 46.21 -29.13
N THR A 17 -10.46 46.27 -28.18
CA THR A 17 -9.09 46.69 -28.44
C THR A 17 -8.21 45.63 -27.82
N SER A 18 -7.30 45.06 -28.60
CA SER A 18 -6.27 44.14 -28.13
C SER A 18 -5.48 44.77 -27.00
N SER A 19 -5.38 44.09 -25.90
CA SER A 19 -4.61 44.50 -24.72
C SER A 19 -4.08 43.29 -23.98
N ARG A 20 -2.83 43.42 -23.52
CA ARG A 20 -2.16 42.43 -22.70
C ARG A 20 -1.64 43.07 -21.43
N ASP A 21 -2.03 42.59 -20.27
CA ASP A 21 -1.54 43.04 -18.97
C ASP A 21 -0.89 41.86 -18.20
N PHE A 22 0.41 41.81 -18.18
CA PHE A 22 1.17 40.79 -17.45
C PHE A 22 1.05 40.83 -15.93
N ASN A 23 0.52 41.93 -15.35
CA ASN A 23 0.29 42.04 -13.93
C ASN A 23 -1.14 41.68 -13.54
N ASP A 24 -2.03 41.61 -14.50
CA ASP A 24 -3.41 41.22 -14.34
C ASP A 24 -3.89 40.46 -15.60
N PRO A 25 -3.51 39.20 -15.76
CA PRO A 25 -3.87 38.38 -16.92
C PRO A 25 -5.38 38.38 -17.21
N ALA A 26 -6.20 38.36 -16.15
CA ALA A 26 -7.66 38.35 -16.27
C ALA A 26 -8.23 39.65 -16.88
N SER A 27 -7.46 40.71 -16.98
CA SER A 27 -7.84 41.96 -17.67
C SER A 27 -7.40 42.02 -19.11
N SER A 28 -6.60 41.07 -19.57
CA SER A 28 -6.18 40.95 -20.97
C SER A 28 -7.36 40.61 -21.88
N THR A 29 -7.28 41.00 -23.13
CA THR A 29 -8.31 40.75 -24.16
C THR A 29 -7.71 40.11 -25.41
N ASP A 30 -6.43 39.86 -25.41
CA ASP A 30 -5.64 39.26 -26.49
C ASP A 30 -4.27 38.89 -25.87
N TRP A 31 -4.23 37.76 -25.15
CA TRP A 31 -3.11 37.41 -24.30
C TRP A 31 -1.85 37.02 -25.08
N ASP A 32 -2.03 36.23 -26.12
CA ASP A 32 -0.96 35.78 -27.00
C ASP A 32 -0.58 36.83 -28.10
N ASN A 33 -1.45 37.82 -28.27
CA ASN A 33 -1.31 38.92 -29.22
C ASN A 33 -1.39 38.45 -30.67
N ASP A 34 -2.28 37.53 -30.95
CA ASP A 34 -2.53 37.01 -32.31
C ASP A 34 -3.66 37.75 -33.02
N GLY A 35 -4.36 38.66 -32.33
CA GLY A 35 -5.40 39.51 -32.90
C GLY A 35 -6.80 38.91 -32.73
N CYS A 36 -6.94 37.75 -32.11
CA CYS A 36 -8.22 37.18 -31.71
C CYS A 36 -8.64 37.71 -30.33
N LYS A 37 -9.91 37.63 -30.01
CA LYS A 37 -10.37 38.08 -28.71
C LYS A 37 -10.47 36.90 -27.75
N ASP A 38 -9.68 36.93 -26.68
CA ASP A 38 -9.73 35.95 -25.57
C ASP A 38 -11.17 35.78 -25.03
N ASP A 39 -11.40 34.64 -24.38
CA ASP A 39 -12.69 34.31 -23.77
C ASP A 39 -13.87 34.39 -24.76
N SER A 40 -13.65 34.20 -26.05
CA SER A 40 -14.66 34.27 -27.08
C SER A 40 -14.62 33.06 -28.01
N THR A 41 -15.59 32.98 -28.93
CA THR A 41 -15.56 31.91 -29.95
C THR A 41 -14.59 32.20 -31.10
N GLU A 42 -13.88 33.33 -31.05
CA GLU A 42 -12.85 33.71 -32.02
C GLU A 42 -11.51 33.12 -31.63
N ASP A 43 -11.24 33.09 -30.33
CA ASP A 43 -10.10 32.43 -29.73
C ASP A 43 -10.57 31.22 -28.93
N THR A 44 -9.90 30.13 -29.01
CA THR A 44 -10.16 28.89 -28.30
C THR A 44 -8.91 28.31 -27.64
N ASP A 45 -7.81 29.09 -27.67
CA ASP A 45 -6.52 28.76 -27.10
C ASP A 45 -5.84 30.12 -26.82
N ASP A 46 -6.26 30.76 -25.71
CA ASP A 46 -5.99 32.17 -25.36
C ASP A 46 -4.48 32.51 -25.28
N ASP A 47 -3.61 31.55 -25.12
CA ASP A 47 -2.16 31.75 -25.03
C ASP A 47 -1.36 31.05 -26.13
N ASN A 48 -2.04 30.29 -27.00
CA ASN A 48 -1.46 29.55 -28.13
C ASN A 48 -0.38 28.55 -27.71
N ASP A 49 -0.59 27.89 -26.57
CA ASP A 49 0.30 26.82 -26.10
C ASP A 49 0.00 25.46 -26.74
N GLY A 50 -1.16 25.33 -27.38
CA GLY A 50 -1.62 24.15 -28.10
C GLY A 50 -2.65 23.32 -27.36
N VAL A 51 -3.03 23.68 -26.10
CA VAL A 51 -4.15 23.17 -25.35
C VAL A 51 -5.31 24.16 -25.47
N VAL A 52 -6.51 23.68 -25.73
CA VAL A 52 -7.66 24.57 -25.89
C VAL A 52 -8.21 24.99 -24.52
N ASP A 53 -8.68 26.24 -24.39
CA ASP A 53 -9.16 26.82 -23.12
C ASP A 53 -10.11 25.94 -22.31
N GLY A 54 -10.84 25.07 -22.95
CA GLY A 54 -11.81 24.18 -22.32
C GLY A 54 -11.20 22.95 -21.63
N ASP A 55 -9.97 22.61 -22.02
CA ASP A 55 -9.18 21.49 -21.51
C ASP A 55 -7.91 22.01 -20.80
N ASP A 56 -7.70 23.33 -20.81
CA ASP A 56 -6.54 24.01 -20.26
C ASP A 56 -6.80 24.55 -18.86
N THR A 57 -6.02 24.09 -17.90
CA THR A 57 -6.10 24.53 -16.50
C THR A 57 -5.42 25.88 -16.29
N CYS A 58 -4.46 26.23 -17.17
CA CYS A 58 -3.72 27.49 -17.15
C CYS A 58 -3.91 28.32 -18.43
N PRO A 59 -5.14 28.67 -18.85
CA PRO A 59 -5.47 29.23 -20.16
C PRO A 59 -4.83 30.60 -20.48
N ARG A 60 -3.93 31.02 -19.65
CA ARG A 60 -3.07 32.21 -19.83
C ARG A 60 -1.76 31.96 -19.13
N THR A 61 -0.94 31.07 -19.65
CA THR A 61 0.39 30.72 -19.14
C THR A 61 1.17 31.95 -18.75
N SER A 62 1.76 31.99 -17.56
CA SER A 62 2.44 33.17 -17.08
C SER A 62 3.69 33.49 -17.91
N TYR A 63 3.66 34.62 -18.57
CA TYR A 63 4.57 35.00 -19.63
C TYR A 63 5.35 36.27 -19.28
N SER A 64 6.66 36.18 -19.15
CA SER A 64 7.53 37.34 -19.02
C SER A 64 8.32 37.58 -20.31
N PRO A 65 8.13 38.69 -21.00
CA PRO A 65 8.91 38.98 -22.22
C PRO A 65 10.42 39.19 -21.94
N PRO A 66 11.31 38.87 -22.88
CA PRO A 66 11.09 38.29 -24.19
C PRO A 66 11.24 36.75 -24.14
N ARG A 67 10.14 36.02 -24.24
CA ARG A 67 10.20 34.58 -24.40
C ARG A 67 9.68 34.15 -25.74
N PRO A 68 10.22 33.07 -26.35
CA PRO A 68 9.48 32.36 -27.36
C PRO A 68 8.15 31.87 -26.75
N SER A 69 7.11 31.74 -27.55
CA SER A 69 5.88 31.07 -27.17
C SER A 69 6.28 29.69 -26.64
N TRP A 70 5.84 29.39 -25.41
CA TRP A 70 5.90 28.02 -24.89
C TRP A 70 4.81 27.24 -25.62
N VAL A 71 5.00 25.98 -25.79
CA VAL A 71 4.02 25.06 -26.36
C VAL A 71 4.03 23.83 -25.47
N SER A 72 2.86 23.40 -25.03
CA SER A 72 2.66 22.18 -24.29
C SER A 72 3.27 20.99 -25.04
N ASP A 73 4.12 20.26 -24.39
CA ASP A 73 4.65 18.99 -24.84
C ASP A 73 4.98 18.07 -23.64
N SER A 74 5.06 16.78 -23.86
CA SER A 74 5.30 15.76 -22.82
C SER A 74 6.63 15.88 -22.05
N ALA A 75 7.41 16.91 -22.25
CA ALA A 75 8.66 17.18 -21.53
C ALA A 75 8.53 18.43 -20.64
N THR A 76 7.48 19.21 -20.79
CA THR A 76 7.26 20.49 -20.10
C THR A 76 5.82 20.67 -19.61
N ASP A 77 4.98 19.68 -19.86
CA ASP A 77 3.58 19.55 -19.48
C ASP A 77 3.27 18.03 -19.56
N ILE A 78 3.52 17.34 -18.45
CA ILE A 78 3.54 15.88 -18.42
C ILE A 78 2.13 15.31 -18.49
N ASP A 79 1.18 15.92 -17.78
CA ASP A 79 -0.22 15.50 -17.76
C ASP A 79 -1.07 16.12 -18.87
N SER A 80 -0.51 17.10 -19.59
CA SER A 80 -1.12 17.78 -20.75
C SER A 80 -2.34 18.62 -20.37
N ASP A 81 -2.30 19.28 -19.23
CA ASP A 81 -3.37 20.14 -18.72
C ASP A 81 -3.23 21.62 -19.12
N GLY A 82 -2.15 21.98 -19.85
CA GLY A 82 -1.85 23.33 -20.32
C GLY A 82 -1.07 24.17 -19.32
N CYS A 83 -0.73 23.64 -18.14
CA CYS A 83 0.18 24.28 -17.21
C CYS A 83 1.61 23.81 -17.44
N ARG A 84 2.57 24.68 -17.13
CA ARG A 84 3.96 24.33 -17.32
C ARG A 84 4.59 23.81 -16.05
N ASP A 85 5.11 22.58 -16.05
CA ASP A 85 5.72 21.86 -14.92
C ASP A 85 6.76 22.69 -14.15
N SER A 86 7.47 23.58 -14.78
CA SER A 86 8.60 24.27 -14.16
C SER A 86 8.23 25.40 -13.21
N ASP A 87 7.04 25.98 -13.30
CA ASP A 87 6.69 27.22 -12.58
C ASP A 87 5.17 27.51 -12.42
N GLU A 88 4.28 26.80 -13.11
CA GLU A 88 2.84 27.09 -13.07
C GLU A 88 2.05 25.90 -12.54
N ASP A 89 2.48 24.72 -12.89
CA ASP A 89 1.90 23.49 -12.37
C ASP A 89 2.37 23.20 -10.93
N THR A 90 1.55 22.62 -10.17
CA THR A 90 1.84 22.16 -8.79
C THR A 90 1.57 20.67 -8.60
N ASP A 91 1.16 19.98 -9.67
CA ASP A 91 0.87 18.55 -9.74
C ASP A 91 1.25 18.07 -11.14
N ASP A 92 2.56 18.05 -11.41
CA ASP A 92 3.15 17.87 -12.75
C ASP A 92 2.65 16.66 -13.54
N ASP A 93 2.17 15.60 -12.86
CA ASP A 93 1.69 14.38 -13.52
C ASP A 93 0.18 14.16 -13.40
N GLY A 94 -0.52 15.04 -12.68
CA GLY A 94 -1.99 15.05 -12.59
C GLY A 94 -2.58 13.89 -11.79
N ASP A 95 -1.83 13.28 -10.87
CA ASP A 95 -2.30 12.12 -10.10
C ASP A 95 -3.09 12.49 -8.84
N GLY A 96 -3.06 13.77 -8.47
CA GLY A 96 -3.78 14.32 -7.32
C GLY A 96 -2.91 14.53 -6.08
N PHE A 97 -1.62 14.25 -6.15
CA PHE A 97 -0.63 14.65 -5.16
C PHE A 97 0.10 15.90 -5.67
N GLU A 98 0.16 16.97 -4.86
CA GLU A 98 0.97 18.14 -5.25
C GLU A 98 2.47 17.80 -5.21
N ASP A 99 3.28 18.26 -6.14
CA ASP A 99 4.73 17.98 -6.27
C ASP A 99 5.50 18.08 -4.96
N ALA A 100 5.10 19.02 -4.10
CA ALA A 100 5.74 19.22 -2.79
C ALA A 100 5.43 18.10 -1.78
N ALA A 101 4.43 17.30 -2.05
CA ALA A 101 3.97 16.19 -1.22
C ALA A 101 4.10 14.83 -1.93
N ASP A 102 4.50 14.86 -3.20
CA ASP A 102 4.69 13.71 -4.05
C ASP A 102 6.17 13.27 -4.06
N ASP A 103 6.42 12.01 -3.79
CA ASP A 103 7.76 11.41 -3.89
C ASP A 103 8.13 11.06 -5.35
N CYS A 104 7.15 11.07 -6.27
CA CYS A 104 7.31 10.73 -7.69
C CYS A 104 6.67 11.76 -8.65
N PRO A 105 6.91 13.08 -8.51
CA PRO A 105 6.12 14.17 -9.08
C PRO A 105 6.07 14.25 -10.61
N THR A 106 6.50 13.26 -11.31
CA THR A 106 6.47 13.16 -12.78
C THR A 106 6.04 11.79 -13.26
N VAL A 107 5.49 10.95 -12.36
CA VAL A 107 5.08 9.58 -12.66
C VAL A 107 3.77 9.27 -11.94
N ILE A 108 2.67 9.38 -12.65
CA ILE A 108 1.33 9.08 -12.14
C ILE A 108 1.33 7.86 -11.22
N GLY A 109 0.90 8.05 -9.97
CA GLY A 109 0.87 7.02 -8.95
C GLY A 109 -0.39 7.07 -8.09
N THR A 110 -0.54 6.11 -7.21
CA THR A 110 -1.69 6.00 -6.31
C THR A 110 -1.29 5.60 -4.90
N SER A 111 0.01 5.41 -4.69
CA SER A 111 0.52 5.02 -3.37
C SER A 111 0.35 6.14 -2.35
N SER A 112 0.08 5.74 -1.11
CA SER A 112 -0.08 6.64 0.04
C SER A 112 0.54 6.05 1.30
N LEU A 113 1.31 4.99 1.16
CA LEU A 113 2.07 4.32 2.20
C LEU A 113 3.50 4.08 1.71
N GLY A 114 4.47 4.40 2.53
CA GLY A 114 5.89 4.25 2.19
C GLY A 114 6.45 5.43 1.39
N THR A 115 5.99 5.64 0.18
CA THR A 115 6.23 6.83 -0.66
C THR A 115 4.89 7.26 -1.25
N ASP A 116 4.57 8.54 -1.15
CA ASP A 116 3.30 9.09 -1.64
C ASP A 116 3.39 9.39 -3.14
N GLY A 117 2.29 9.28 -3.90
CA GLY A 117 2.20 9.64 -5.32
C GLY A 117 2.99 8.74 -6.29
N CYS A 118 3.54 7.62 -5.84
CA CYS A 118 4.31 6.71 -6.69
C CYS A 118 3.46 5.56 -7.25
N LEU A 119 3.99 4.88 -8.26
CA LEU A 119 3.35 3.74 -8.89
C LEU A 119 3.03 2.65 -7.85
N ASP A 120 1.79 2.21 -7.86
CA ASP A 120 1.23 1.12 -7.06
C ASP A 120 0.51 0.17 -8.01
N SER A 121 1.13 -0.95 -8.33
CA SER A 121 0.67 -1.84 -9.40
C SER A 121 -0.47 -2.77 -9.01
N ASP A 122 -0.65 -3.07 -7.74
CA ASP A 122 -1.69 -3.98 -7.25
C ASP A 122 -2.78 -3.31 -6.42
N GLY A 123 -2.58 -2.05 -6.04
CA GLY A 123 -3.60 -1.20 -5.45
C GLY A 123 -3.76 -1.35 -3.93
N ASP A 124 -2.72 -1.75 -3.23
CA ASP A 124 -2.74 -1.88 -1.77
C ASP A 124 -2.27 -0.62 -1.02
N MET A 125 -1.96 0.44 -1.75
CA MET A 125 -1.47 1.75 -1.31
C MET A 125 0.03 1.82 -1.04
N TRP A 126 0.76 0.72 -1.09
CA TRP A 126 2.22 0.76 -1.06
C TRP A 126 2.77 0.98 -2.46
N SER A 127 3.83 1.75 -2.56
CA SER A 127 4.48 1.91 -3.86
C SER A 127 5.27 0.68 -4.26
N ASP A 128 5.33 0.36 -5.55
CA ASP A 128 6.12 -0.76 -6.09
C ASP A 128 7.57 -0.77 -5.61
N THR A 129 8.11 0.37 -5.19
CA THR A 129 9.50 0.51 -4.73
C THR A 129 9.70 0.16 -3.25
N THR A 130 8.64 0.20 -2.46
CA THR A 130 8.65 -0.08 -1.02
C THR A 130 7.84 -1.32 -0.66
N ASP A 131 7.15 -1.88 -1.62
CA ASP A 131 6.41 -3.12 -1.57
C ASP A 131 7.32 -4.31 -1.94
N ASP A 132 7.37 -5.32 -1.08
CA ASP A 132 8.10 -6.55 -1.34
C ASP A 132 7.32 -7.51 -2.27
N CYS A 133 6.02 -7.25 -2.48
CA CYS A 133 5.11 -8.05 -3.32
C CYS A 133 4.33 -7.21 -4.36
N PRO A 134 4.97 -6.35 -5.20
CA PRO A 134 4.34 -5.27 -5.97
C PRO A 134 3.33 -5.70 -7.06
N ASN A 135 2.88 -6.91 -7.04
CA ASN A 135 1.83 -7.45 -7.93
C ASN A 135 0.83 -8.33 -7.16
N GLN A 136 0.84 -8.29 -5.85
CA GLN A 136 -0.04 -9.08 -4.99
C GLN A 136 -0.36 -8.26 -3.75
N ALA A 137 -1.47 -7.53 -3.82
CA ALA A 137 -1.93 -6.66 -2.75
C ALA A 137 -1.93 -7.35 -1.38
N GLY A 138 -1.34 -6.69 -0.39
CA GLY A 138 -1.18 -7.21 0.94
C GLY A 138 -1.12 -6.14 2.02
N ASN A 139 -0.90 -6.58 3.24
CA ASN A 139 -0.88 -5.69 4.40
C ASN A 139 0.14 -6.11 5.46
N SER A 140 1.02 -7.04 5.15
CA SER A 140 2.08 -7.45 6.06
C SER A 140 3.04 -6.30 6.36
N THR A 141 3.55 -6.27 7.60
CA THR A 141 4.43 -5.21 8.09
C THR A 141 5.56 -5.74 8.97
N ALA A 142 5.64 -7.07 9.13
CA ALA A 142 6.60 -7.76 9.98
C ALA A 142 7.46 -8.76 9.19
N GLY A 143 8.44 -9.35 9.85
CA GLY A 143 9.28 -10.41 9.28
C GLY A 143 10.21 -9.97 8.15
N GLY A 144 10.12 -8.73 7.67
CA GLY A 144 10.92 -8.19 6.57
C GLY A 144 10.32 -8.40 5.18
N LEU A 145 9.04 -8.74 5.10
CA LEU A 145 8.22 -8.63 3.91
C LEU A 145 7.08 -7.66 4.21
N ASN A 146 7.09 -6.51 3.54
CA ASN A 146 6.06 -5.48 3.68
C ASN A 146 5.08 -5.56 2.51
N ALA A 147 3.83 -5.20 2.76
CA ALA A 147 2.78 -5.14 1.74
C ALA A 147 2.50 -6.48 1.03
N CYS A 148 2.97 -7.59 1.55
CA CYS A 148 2.66 -8.91 1.03
C CYS A 148 1.34 -9.45 1.62
N PRO A 149 0.68 -10.44 0.96
CA PRO A 149 -0.49 -11.11 1.50
C PRO A 149 -0.27 -11.61 2.92
N ASP A 150 -1.21 -11.29 3.80
CA ASP A 150 -1.26 -11.66 5.21
C ASP A 150 -2.70 -12.09 5.51
N GLY A 151 -2.91 -13.38 5.60
CA GLY A 151 -4.23 -14.00 5.59
C GLY A 151 -5.00 -13.85 6.89
N ASP A 152 -4.32 -13.79 8.02
CA ASP A 152 -4.94 -13.69 9.35
C ASP A 152 -4.76 -12.33 10.03
N GLY A 153 -3.88 -11.48 9.48
CA GLY A 153 -3.72 -10.10 9.91
C GLY A 153 -2.81 -9.91 11.11
N ASP A 154 -1.88 -10.82 11.37
CA ASP A 154 -0.92 -10.69 12.46
C ASP A 154 0.30 -9.82 12.10
N GLY A 155 0.43 -9.47 10.82
CA GLY A 155 1.48 -8.63 10.26
C GLY A 155 2.58 -9.42 9.57
N TRP A 156 2.62 -10.75 9.68
CA TRP A 156 3.55 -11.59 8.92
C TRP A 156 2.91 -11.99 7.60
N ALA A 157 3.71 -11.98 6.55
CA ALA A 157 3.21 -12.41 5.24
C ALA A 157 3.02 -13.93 5.21
N ASP A 158 1.95 -14.42 4.56
CA ASP A 158 1.65 -15.85 4.38
C ASP A 158 2.86 -16.66 3.88
N ALA A 159 3.78 -16.03 3.16
CA ALA A 159 4.95 -16.69 2.59
C ALA A 159 6.05 -17.02 3.61
N ILE A 160 6.01 -16.42 4.78
CA ILE A 160 6.99 -16.56 5.86
C ILE A 160 6.34 -16.80 7.22
N ASP A 161 5.04 -17.01 7.21
CA ASP A 161 4.24 -17.41 8.35
C ASP A 161 4.04 -18.92 8.34
N ASP A 162 4.41 -19.60 9.41
CA ASP A 162 4.26 -21.05 9.51
C ASP A 162 2.78 -21.46 9.67
N LEU A 163 1.93 -20.57 10.26
CA LEU A 163 0.50 -20.82 10.43
C LEU A 163 -0.36 -19.64 9.90
N PRO A 164 -0.43 -19.39 8.58
CA PRO A 164 -1.00 -18.19 7.95
C PRO A 164 -2.54 -18.05 8.07
N ASN A 165 -3.15 -18.72 9.01
CA ASN A 165 -4.57 -18.60 9.38
C ASN A 165 -4.77 -18.50 10.89
N ASP A 166 -3.69 -18.38 11.68
CA ASP A 166 -3.76 -18.22 13.13
C ASP A 166 -3.01 -16.96 13.58
N PRO A 167 -3.73 -15.83 13.81
CA PRO A 167 -3.12 -14.52 14.11
C PRO A 167 -2.35 -14.47 15.45
N THR A 168 -2.08 -15.58 16.06
CA THR A 168 -1.26 -15.68 17.27
C THR A 168 0.05 -16.42 17.04
N VAL A 169 0.22 -17.02 15.85
CA VAL A 169 1.36 -17.89 15.54
C VAL A 169 1.95 -17.54 14.18
N TRP A 170 3.20 -17.10 14.15
CA TRP A 170 4.01 -16.89 12.96
C TRP A 170 5.28 -17.76 12.89
N SER A 171 5.50 -18.59 13.91
CA SER A 171 6.63 -19.51 13.98
C SER A 171 6.22 -20.82 14.64
N ASP A 172 6.48 -21.94 13.96
CA ASP A 172 6.24 -23.32 14.41
C ASP A 172 7.42 -24.16 13.87
N SER A 173 8.46 -24.37 14.70
CA SER A 173 9.74 -24.92 14.25
C SER A 173 9.71 -26.41 13.96
N ASP A 174 8.73 -27.15 14.49
CA ASP A 174 8.62 -28.59 14.30
C ASP A 174 7.37 -29.03 13.54
N ASP A 175 6.58 -28.03 13.07
CA ASP A 175 5.38 -28.21 12.21
C ASP A 175 4.26 -29.04 12.87
N ASP A 176 4.06 -28.92 14.19
CA ASP A 176 3.02 -29.67 14.89
C ASP A 176 1.69 -28.90 15.08
N GLY A 177 1.69 -27.61 14.72
CA GLY A 177 0.54 -26.74 14.78
C GLY A 177 0.40 -25.94 16.07
N TYR A 178 1.41 -25.98 16.95
CA TYR A 178 1.54 -25.12 18.11
C TYR A 178 2.67 -24.11 17.92
N GLY A 179 2.42 -22.87 18.29
CA GLY A 179 3.38 -21.81 17.98
C GLY A 179 4.48 -21.63 19.02
N ASP A 180 5.70 -21.37 18.49
CA ASP A 180 6.88 -21.07 19.29
C ASP A 180 7.04 -19.61 19.66
N ASN A 181 6.38 -18.74 18.94
CA ASN A 181 6.52 -17.31 19.15
C ASN A 181 5.91 -16.84 20.45
N LEU A 182 6.48 -15.79 21.00
CA LEU A 182 6.00 -15.22 22.25
C LEU A 182 4.59 -14.63 22.07
N GLY A 183 3.61 -15.28 22.68
CA GLY A 183 2.22 -14.85 22.62
C GLY A 183 1.30 -15.82 21.88
N SER A 184 1.82 -16.87 21.27
CA SER A 184 1.03 -17.97 20.70
C SER A 184 0.07 -18.57 21.75
N THR A 185 -1.11 -18.97 21.34
CA THR A 185 -2.14 -19.44 22.27
C THR A 185 -2.95 -20.59 21.67
N PRO A 186 -2.72 -21.82 22.12
CA PRO A 186 -1.74 -22.24 23.15
C PRO A 186 -0.30 -22.20 22.64
N ALA A 187 0.64 -21.88 23.53
CA ALA A 187 2.07 -21.91 23.19
C ALA A 187 2.59 -23.34 23.20
N ASP A 188 3.50 -23.64 22.27
CA ASP A 188 4.22 -24.92 22.28
C ASP A 188 5.16 -25.01 23.49
N ALA A 189 5.08 -26.13 24.18
CA ALA A 189 5.94 -26.44 25.29
C ALA A 189 7.15 -27.32 24.90
N CYS A 190 7.18 -27.81 23.66
CA CYS A 190 8.19 -28.71 23.10
C CYS A 190 8.68 -28.27 21.70
N PRO A 191 9.11 -27.01 21.47
CA PRO A 191 9.29 -26.36 20.16
C PRO A 191 10.28 -26.98 19.18
N ASP A 192 10.94 -28.06 19.53
CA ASP A 192 11.90 -28.78 18.70
C ASP A 192 11.46 -30.24 18.48
N THR A 193 10.26 -30.62 18.95
CA THR A 193 9.83 -32.03 18.94
C THR A 193 8.32 -32.13 18.75
N PRO A 194 7.86 -32.44 17.51
CA PRO A 194 6.43 -32.46 17.20
C PRO A 194 5.63 -33.37 18.12
N GLY A 195 4.50 -32.89 18.62
CA GLY A 195 3.65 -33.62 19.52
C GLY A 195 2.16 -33.33 19.35
N THR A 196 1.35 -34.01 20.16
CA THR A 196 -0.11 -33.95 20.03
C THR A 196 -0.81 -33.74 21.37
N SER A 197 -0.05 -33.49 22.46
CA SER A 197 -0.64 -33.25 23.76
C SER A 197 -1.41 -31.93 23.83
N THR A 198 -2.54 -31.97 24.54
CA THR A 198 -3.54 -30.90 24.56
C THR A 198 -4.02 -30.52 25.95
N GLU A 199 -3.60 -31.23 26.99
CA GLU A 199 -4.16 -31.07 28.36
C GLU A 199 -3.13 -30.51 29.35
N ASP A 200 -1.84 -30.86 29.21
CA ASP A 200 -0.78 -30.44 30.15
C ASP A 200 0.26 -29.54 29.52
N ARG A 201 0.99 -30.04 28.53
CA ARG A 201 2.03 -29.35 27.76
C ARG A 201 1.67 -29.43 26.28
N PHE A 202 1.06 -28.39 25.76
CA PHE A 202 0.67 -28.32 24.34
C PHE A 202 1.87 -28.58 23.44
N GLY A 203 1.67 -29.30 22.35
CA GLY A 203 2.72 -29.58 21.38
C GLY A 203 3.78 -30.60 21.79
N CYS A 204 3.66 -31.22 22.96
CA CYS A 204 4.59 -32.27 23.37
C CYS A 204 4.16 -33.67 22.90
N VAL A 205 5.09 -34.61 22.88
CA VAL A 205 4.80 -36.00 22.50
C VAL A 205 3.75 -36.60 23.42
N ASP A 206 2.69 -37.10 22.83
CA ASP A 206 1.61 -37.87 23.44
C ASP A 206 1.59 -39.24 22.74
N ALA A 207 2.02 -40.28 23.42
CA ALA A 207 2.31 -41.55 22.78
C ALA A 207 1.10 -42.43 22.51
N ASP A 208 0.01 -42.26 23.29
CA ASP A 208 -1.20 -43.04 23.16
C ASP A 208 -2.45 -42.22 22.77
N GLY A 209 -2.32 -40.88 22.76
CA GLY A 209 -3.36 -39.98 22.27
C GLY A 209 -4.45 -39.64 23.27
N ASP A 210 -4.14 -39.64 24.55
CA ASP A 210 -5.10 -39.28 25.59
C ASP A 210 -5.11 -37.77 25.94
N GLY A 211 -4.15 -37.02 25.37
CA GLY A 211 -4.03 -35.58 25.54
C GLY A 211 -2.94 -35.16 26.52
N LEU A 212 -2.40 -36.09 27.33
CA LEU A 212 -1.28 -35.77 28.22
C LEU A 212 0.06 -36.11 27.61
N SER A 213 1.07 -35.33 27.95
CA SER A 213 2.41 -35.52 27.42
C SER A 213 3.13 -36.73 28.04
N THR A 214 3.82 -37.50 27.19
CA THR A 214 4.72 -38.59 27.60
C THR A 214 5.83 -38.04 28.52
N PRO A 215 6.15 -38.72 29.63
CA PRO A 215 7.18 -38.28 30.56
C PRO A 215 8.56 -38.12 29.90
N THR A 216 9.27 -37.06 30.27
CA THR A 216 10.63 -36.74 29.80
C THR A 216 11.57 -36.43 30.98
N GLU A 217 12.89 -36.30 30.72
CA GLU A 217 13.83 -35.80 31.70
C GLU A 217 13.49 -34.33 32.03
N GLY A 218 12.95 -34.07 33.19
CA GLY A 218 12.54 -32.72 33.63
C GLY A 218 11.04 -32.47 33.64
N TRP A 219 10.28 -33.34 33.03
CA TRP A 219 8.81 -33.34 33.15
C TRP A 219 8.35 -34.77 33.33
N GLY A 220 8.23 -35.19 34.57
CA GLY A 220 7.81 -36.53 34.95
C GLY A 220 6.37 -36.55 35.43
N VAL A 221 5.90 -37.75 35.84
CA VAL A 221 4.56 -37.99 36.42
C VAL A 221 4.26 -37.06 37.59
N ASP A 222 5.23 -36.86 38.48
CA ASP A 222 5.11 -35.91 39.62
C ASP A 222 4.87 -34.46 39.20
N SER A 223 5.14 -34.13 37.95
CA SER A 223 4.95 -32.79 37.37
C SER A 223 3.64 -32.71 36.58
N GLY A 224 2.94 -33.81 36.35
CA GLY A 224 1.69 -33.89 35.64
C GLY A 224 1.75 -34.59 34.29
N ALA A 225 2.90 -35.20 33.93
CA ALA A 225 3.00 -36.03 32.73
C ALA A 225 2.18 -37.33 32.91
N ASP A 226 1.81 -37.93 31.77
CA ASP A 226 1.08 -39.19 31.73
C ASP A 226 1.83 -40.32 32.47
N ALA A 227 1.16 -40.99 33.39
CA ALA A 227 1.70 -42.12 34.14
C ALA A 227 1.67 -43.43 33.34
N PHE A 228 0.85 -43.50 32.29
CA PHE A 228 0.61 -44.71 31.50
C PHE A 228 0.73 -44.45 30.00
N PRO A 229 1.85 -43.96 29.46
CA PRO A 229 2.00 -43.44 28.08
C PRO A 229 1.84 -44.49 26.97
N SER A 230 1.15 -45.53 27.20
CA SER A 230 0.76 -46.58 26.24
C SER A 230 -0.68 -47.09 26.47
N ASP A 231 -1.46 -46.45 27.31
CA ASP A 231 -2.87 -46.80 27.60
C ASP A 231 -3.74 -45.54 27.69
N ALA A 232 -4.25 -45.06 26.58
CA ALA A 232 -5.09 -43.87 26.45
C ALA A 232 -6.35 -43.85 27.31
N THR A 233 -6.57 -44.83 28.18
CA THR A 233 -7.64 -44.86 29.16
C THR A 233 -7.19 -44.56 30.56
N GLN A 234 -5.86 -44.43 30.78
CA GLN A 234 -5.25 -44.17 32.06
C GLN A 234 -4.13 -43.15 31.95
N TRP A 235 -4.08 -42.13 32.78
CA TRP A 235 -3.08 -41.05 32.78
C TRP A 235 -2.58 -40.67 34.17
N SER A 236 -3.19 -41.13 35.25
CA SER A 236 -2.73 -40.85 36.60
C SER A 236 -2.62 -42.09 37.45
N ASP A 237 -1.59 -42.14 38.30
CA ASP A 237 -1.33 -43.17 39.31
C ASP A 237 -0.93 -42.46 40.61
N PHE A 238 -1.90 -42.09 41.42
CA PHE A 238 -1.69 -41.24 42.57
C PHE A 238 -1.08 -41.97 43.79
N ASP A 239 -1.32 -43.27 43.87
CA ASP A 239 -0.83 -44.08 44.96
C ASP A 239 0.37 -44.97 44.53
N GLU A 240 0.81 -44.87 43.30
CA GLU A 240 1.95 -45.55 42.68
C GLU A 240 1.86 -47.08 42.71
N ASP A 241 0.65 -47.63 42.65
CA ASP A 241 0.43 -49.06 42.67
C ASP A 241 0.50 -49.74 41.28
N GLY A 242 0.62 -48.91 40.21
CA GLY A 242 0.70 -49.35 38.83
C GLY A 242 -0.64 -49.57 38.15
N PHE A 243 -1.72 -49.14 38.77
CA PHE A 243 -3.06 -49.09 38.20
C PHE A 243 -3.56 -47.65 38.14
N GLY A 244 -4.22 -47.28 37.06
CA GLY A 244 -4.66 -45.90 36.87
C GLY A 244 -5.77 -45.47 37.81
N ASP A 245 -5.54 -44.34 38.42
CA ASP A 245 -6.48 -43.65 39.34
C ASP A 245 -7.34 -42.61 38.64
N ASN A 246 -7.40 -42.62 37.33
CA ASN A 246 -8.24 -41.67 36.63
C ASN A 246 -9.68 -41.84 37.07
N PHE A 247 -10.19 -40.86 37.75
CA PHE A 247 -11.62 -40.72 37.93
C PHE A 247 -12.25 -40.26 36.63
N GLY A 248 -12.14 -41.08 35.59
CA GLY A 248 -12.94 -40.94 34.37
C GLY A 248 -14.39 -40.98 34.82
N ASN A 249 -15.20 -40.05 34.33
CA ASN A 249 -16.65 -40.05 34.60
C ASN A 249 -17.20 -41.41 34.21
N GLY A 250 -17.20 -42.32 35.20
CA GLY A 250 -17.72 -43.65 35.03
C GLY A 250 -19.20 -43.60 34.68
N THR A 251 -19.55 -44.18 33.59
CA THR A 251 -20.92 -44.64 33.32
C THR A 251 -21.13 -45.96 33.97
#